data_6179c020519792980c45f26f410def6d
#
_entry.id   6179c020519792980c45f26f410def6d
#
_cell.length_a   1.000
_cell.length_b   1.000
_cell.length_c   1.000
_cell.angle_alpha   90.00
_cell.angle_beta   90.00
_cell.angle_gamma   90.00
#
_symmetry.space_group_name_H-M   'P 1'
#
loop_
_entity.id
_entity.type
_entity.pdbx_description
1 polymer ?
#
loop_
_entity_poly.entity_id
_entity_poly.type
_entity_poly.pdbx_seq_one_letter_code
_entity_poly.pdbx_strand_id
1 'polypeptide(L)'
;MSVVLCYGDSNTWGYIGGTEERFAPDVRWPGVMRQTLGEGFTVIEEGLSGRTTVWDDPIEGDKNGETYLRPCLQTHKPLDAVILMLGTNDLKRRFSLSAFDIAAGAEKLVRIIQASEGGPQGTAPRVLLVCPARVSGITDF
;
A
#
# COMPACT_ATOMS: atom_id res chain seq x y z
N MET A 1 -15.38 -11.42 -12.83
CA MET A 1 -15.08 -11.00 -11.45
C MET A 1 -13.82 -10.14 -11.49
N SER A 2 -13.91 -8.93 -10.98
CA SER A 2 -12.78 -8.01 -10.97
C SER A 2 -11.92 -8.19 -9.71
N VAL A 3 -10.60 -8.16 -9.84
CA VAL A 3 -9.66 -8.35 -8.75
C VAL A 3 -8.95 -7.04 -8.43
N VAL A 4 -9.06 -6.58 -7.18
CA VAL A 4 -8.47 -5.33 -6.70
C VAL A 4 -7.46 -5.65 -5.59
N LEU A 5 -6.22 -5.20 -5.77
CA LEU A 5 -5.16 -5.29 -4.78
C LEU A 5 -5.06 -3.99 -3.99
N CYS A 6 -5.11 -4.07 -2.66
CA CYS A 6 -4.89 -2.96 -1.76
C CYS A 6 -3.47 -3.06 -1.19
N TYR A 7 -2.54 -2.28 -1.73
CA TYR A 7 -1.13 -2.28 -1.33
C TYR A 7 -0.82 -1.06 -0.47
N GLY A 8 -0.44 -1.28 0.79
CA GLY A 8 -0.26 -0.19 1.73
C GLY A 8 0.51 -0.57 3.00
N ASP A 9 0.41 0.30 3.98
CA ASP A 9 1.06 0.19 5.28
C ASP A 9 0.09 -0.24 6.40
N SER A 10 0.33 0.21 7.63
CA SER A 10 -0.52 -0.04 8.79
C SER A 10 -1.96 0.47 8.62
N ASN A 11 -2.18 1.55 7.85
CA ASN A 11 -3.51 2.05 7.55
C ASN A 11 -4.31 1.05 6.69
N THR A 12 -3.65 0.32 5.82
CA THR A 12 -4.25 -0.74 5.00
C THR A 12 -4.36 -2.05 5.78
N TRP A 13 -3.36 -2.38 6.59
CA TRP A 13 -3.38 -3.55 7.47
C TRP A 13 -4.48 -3.48 8.52
N GLY A 14 -4.82 -2.25 8.96
CA GLY A 14 -5.85 -2.00 9.95
C GLY A 14 -5.32 -1.93 11.38
N TYR A 15 -4.15 -1.33 11.59
CA TYR A 15 -3.55 -1.13 12.90
C TYR A 15 -4.40 -0.21 13.77
N ILE A 16 -4.66 -0.62 15.03
CA ILE A 16 -5.35 0.20 16.03
C ILE A 16 -4.30 0.98 16.81
N GLY A 17 -4.25 2.30 16.62
CA GLY A 17 -3.25 3.17 17.21
C GLY A 17 -3.15 3.02 18.73
N GLY A 18 -1.90 2.93 19.25
CA GLY A 18 -1.63 2.76 20.67
C GLY A 18 -1.85 1.35 21.22
N THR A 19 -2.09 0.38 20.36
CA THR A 19 -2.27 -1.04 20.71
C THR A 19 -1.39 -1.92 19.83
N GLU A 20 -1.39 -3.22 20.05
CA GLU A 20 -0.83 -4.21 19.12
C GLU A 20 -1.93 -4.92 18.30
N GLU A 21 -3.16 -4.40 18.38
CA GLU A 21 -4.34 -5.01 17.78
C GLU A 21 -4.57 -4.55 16.34
N ARG A 22 -5.41 -5.32 15.67
CA ARG A 22 -5.83 -5.08 14.29
C ARG A 22 -7.35 -4.96 14.22
N PHE A 23 -7.84 -3.97 13.47
CA PHE A 23 -9.27 -3.89 13.16
C PHE A 23 -9.79 -5.17 12.51
N ALA A 24 -11.03 -5.52 12.83
CA ALA A 24 -11.72 -6.66 12.20
C ALA A 24 -11.80 -6.48 10.67
N PRO A 25 -11.88 -7.60 9.91
CA PRO A 25 -11.87 -7.54 8.45
C PRO A 25 -12.94 -6.65 7.82
N ASP A 26 -14.07 -6.50 8.47
CA ASP A 26 -15.21 -5.70 8.02
C ASP A 26 -15.15 -4.22 8.45
N VAL A 27 -14.19 -3.86 9.30
CA VAL A 27 -13.98 -2.50 9.81
C VAL A 27 -12.85 -1.77 9.07
N ARG A 28 -11.76 -2.48 8.72
CA ARG A 28 -10.66 -1.86 7.98
C ARG A 28 -11.07 -1.54 6.54
N TRP A 29 -10.53 -0.46 5.98
CA TRP A 29 -11.01 0.10 4.71
C TRP A 29 -11.06 -0.90 3.54
N PRO A 30 -10.13 -1.86 3.36
CA PRO A 30 -10.27 -2.83 2.27
C PRO A 30 -11.47 -3.75 2.45
N GLY A 31 -11.81 -4.08 3.70
CA GLY A 31 -12.99 -4.87 4.02
C GLY A 31 -14.29 -4.12 3.79
N VAL A 32 -14.34 -2.85 4.19
CA VAL A 32 -15.47 -1.95 3.89
C VAL A 32 -15.66 -1.82 2.38
N MET A 33 -14.57 -1.64 1.64
CA MET A 33 -14.61 -1.59 0.18
C MET A 33 -15.16 -2.89 -0.42
N ARG A 34 -14.72 -4.05 0.08
CA ARG A 34 -15.23 -5.37 -0.36
C ARG A 34 -16.74 -5.48 -0.19
N GLN A 35 -17.25 -5.07 0.96
CA GLN A 35 -18.71 -5.06 1.22
C GLN A 35 -19.45 -4.11 0.29
N THR A 36 -18.89 -2.93 0.05
CA THR A 36 -19.50 -1.91 -0.81
C THR A 36 -19.54 -2.33 -2.28
N LEU A 37 -18.47 -2.97 -2.77
CA LEU A 37 -18.36 -3.43 -4.16
C LEU A 37 -19.20 -4.68 -4.43
N GLY A 38 -19.44 -5.51 -3.43
CA GLY A 38 -20.26 -6.71 -3.56
C GLY A 38 -19.59 -7.89 -4.26
N GLU A 39 -20.40 -8.90 -4.61
CA GLU A 39 -19.93 -10.22 -5.08
C GLU A 39 -19.16 -10.20 -6.42
N GLY A 40 -19.27 -9.13 -7.20
CA GLY A 40 -18.53 -8.98 -8.47
C GLY A 40 -17.03 -8.69 -8.31
N PHE A 41 -16.55 -8.52 -7.07
CA PHE A 41 -15.19 -8.10 -6.80
C PHE A 41 -14.49 -9.00 -5.78
N THR A 42 -13.22 -9.29 -6.07
CA THR A 42 -12.29 -9.86 -5.09
C THR A 42 -11.34 -8.77 -4.63
N VAL A 43 -11.27 -8.52 -3.33
CA VAL A 43 -10.36 -7.53 -2.72
C VAL A 43 -9.26 -8.26 -1.97
N ILE A 44 -8.02 -8.05 -2.39
CA ILE A 44 -6.81 -8.62 -1.80
C ILE A 44 -6.16 -7.56 -0.92
N GLU A 45 -5.90 -7.91 0.34
CA GLU A 45 -5.33 -7.01 1.32
C GLU A 45 -3.83 -7.28 1.50
N GLU A 46 -3.00 -6.35 1.08
CA GLU A 46 -1.53 -6.39 1.20
C GLU A 46 -1.01 -5.17 1.97
N GLY A 47 -1.55 -5.00 3.18
CA GLY A 47 -1.06 -4.03 4.15
C GLY A 47 0.07 -4.61 5.00
N LEU A 48 1.15 -3.86 5.20
CA LEU A 48 2.24 -4.19 6.12
C LEU A 48 2.56 -2.98 6.98
N SER A 49 2.38 -3.10 8.30
CA SER A 49 2.73 -2.04 9.24
C SER A 49 4.19 -1.64 9.09
N GLY A 50 4.46 -0.34 9.00
CA GLY A 50 5.81 0.20 8.81
C GLY A 50 6.29 0.27 7.36
N ARG A 51 5.53 -0.22 6.39
CA ARG A 51 5.96 -0.18 4.97
C ARG A 51 6.14 1.25 4.49
N THR A 52 7.33 1.50 3.90
CA THR A 52 7.68 2.74 3.20
C THR A 52 7.33 2.64 1.72
N THR A 53 7.53 3.71 0.98
CA THR A 53 7.46 3.68 -0.49
C THR A 53 8.62 2.83 -1.06
N VAL A 54 9.85 3.34 -1.00
CA VAL A 54 11.04 2.72 -1.64
C VAL A 54 12.27 2.70 -0.73
N TRP A 55 12.11 2.91 0.56
CA TRP A 55 13.22 3.08 1.50
C TRP A 55 13.36 1.88 2.42
N ASP A 56 14.60 1.37 2.52
CA ASP A 56 14.92 0.37 3.51
C ASP A 56 14.87 0.97 4.91
N ASP A 57 14.21 0.28 5.83
CA ASP A 57 14.23 0.66 7.24
C ASP A 57 15.36 -0.09 7.95
N PRO A 58 16.42 0.61 8.40
CA PRO A 58 17.56 -0.05 9.02
C PRO A 58 17.25 -0.56 10.43
N ILE A 59 16.13 -0.15 11.01
CA ILE A 59 15.72 -0.54 12.36
C ILE A 59 14.72 -1.69 12.34
N GLU A 60 13.64 -1.54 11.57
CA GLU A 60 12.56 -2.53 11.54
C GLU A 60 12.81 -3.65 10.51
N GLY A 61 13.59 -3.40 9.46
CA GLY A 61 13.82 -4.35 8.36
C GLY A 61 12.58 -4.62 7.50
N ASP A 62 12.77 -5.17 6.34
CA ASP A 62 11.73 -5.71 5.42
C ASP A 62 10.52 -4.76 5.17
N LYS A 63 10.74 -3.44 5.25
CA LYS A 63 9.70 -2.43 5.12
C LYS A 63 9.70 -1.69 3.78
N ASN A 64 10.65 -1.98 2.89
CA ASN A 64 10.73 -1.34 1.59
C ASN A 64 9.59 -1.81 0.67
N GLY A 65 8.69 -0.89 0.34
CA GLY A 65 7.53 -1.20 -0.50
C GLY A 65 7.89 -1.64 -1.91
N GLU A 66 8.99 -1.16 -2.47
CA GLU A 66 9.46 -1.56 -3.80
C GLU A 66 9.89 -3.03 -3.84
N THR A 67 10.60 -3.48 -2.81
CA THR A 67 11.16 -4.84 -2.77
C THR A 67 10.08 -5.92 -2.89
N TYR A 68 8.96 -5.75 -2.20
CA TYR A 68 7.87 -6.73 -2.21
C TYR A 68 6.84 -6.51 -3.33
N LEU A 69 6.76 -5.32 -3.92
CA LEU A 69 5.71 -5.00 -4.90
C LEU A 69 5.71 -5.93 -6.11
N ARG A 70 6.89 -6.17 -6.71
CA ARG A 70 6.98 -7.03 -7.90
C ARG A 70 6.59 -8.48 -7.62
N PRO A 71 7.10 -9.15 -6.57
CA PRO A 71 6.60 -10.48 -6.17
C PRO A 71 5.10 -10.49 -5.88
N CYS A 72 4.59 -9.46 -5.21
CA CYS A 72 3.18 -9.32 -4.88
C CYS A 72 2.30 -9.28 -6.13
N LEU A 73 2.65 -8.44 -7.12
CA LEU A 73 1.94 -8.37 -8.39
C LEU A 73 1.94 -9.72 -9.12
N GLN A 74 3.07 -10.42 -9.14
CA GLN A 74 3.19 -11.72 -9.78
C GLN A 74 2.38 -12.81 -9.07
N THR A 75 2.32 -12.76 -7.75
CA THR A 75 1.57 -13.74 -6.94
C THR A 75 0.07 -13.61 -7.16
N HIS A 76 -0.42 -12.38 -7.28
CA HIS A 76 -1.87 -12.10 -7.30
C HIS A 76 -2.45 -11.85 -8.69
N LYS A 77 -1.63 -11.85 -9.76
CA LYS A 77 -2.14 -11.66 -11.13
C LYS A 77 -3.13 -12.76 -11.54
N PRO A 78 -4.13 -12.43 -12.37
CA PRO A 78 -4.38 -11.13 -13.00
C PRO A 78 -5.13 -10.17 -12.07
N LEU A 79 -4.68 -8.91 -12.04
CA LEU A 79 -5.22 -7.82 -11.24
C LEU A 79 -5.88 -6.78 -12.15
N ASP A 80 -7.14 -6.45 -11.91
CA ASP A 80 -7.82 -5.38 -12.66
C ASP A 80 -7.37 -4.00 -12.18
N ALA A 81 -7.14 -3.86 -10.88
CA ALA A 81 -6.69 -2.62 -10.28
C ALA A 81 -5.77 -2.84 -9.06
N VAL A 82 -4.89 -1.88 -8.83
CA VAL A 82 -4.07 -1.75 -7.61
C VAL A 82 -4.38 -0.40 -6.97
N ILE A 83 -4.80 -0.43 -5.72
CA ILE A 83 -4.91 0.77 -4.88
C ILE A 83 -3.64 0.85 -4.05
N LEU A 84 -2.85 1.89 -4.31
CA LEU A 84 -1.57 2.13 -3.65
C LEU A 84 -1.73 3.27 -2.64
N MET A 85 -1.52 2.98 -1.35
CA MET A 85 -1.55 3.97 -0.28
C MET A 85 -0.35 3.80 0.63
N LEU A 86 0.70 4.58 0.37
CA LEU A 86 1.98 4.59 1.09
C LEU A 86 2.51 6.02 1.22
N GLY A 87 3.43 6.23 2.13
CA GLY A 87 4.11 7.51 2.35
C GLY A 87 4.11 7.96 3.82
N THR A 88 3.23 7.43 4.64
CA THR A 88 3.17 7.80 6.07
C THR A 88 4.46 7.43 6.80
N ASN A 89 4.99 6.22 6.59
CA ASN A 89 6.20 5.75 7.27
C ASN A 89 7.47 6.43 6.75
N ASP A 90 7.44 6.95 5.54
CA ASP A 90 8.52 7.76 4.95
C ASP A 90 8.76 9.06 5.76
N LEU A 91 7.77 9.50 6.53
CA LEU A 91 7.86 10.68 7.40
C LEU A 91 8.67 10.44 8.68
N LYS A 92 9.03 9.20 8.99
CA LYS A 92 9.87 8.91 10.16
C LYS A 92 11.17 9.69 10.10
N ARG A 93 11.55 10.31 11.21
CA ARG A 93 12.76 11.18 11.29
C ARG A 93 14.02 10.51 10.80
N ARG A 94 14.16 9.20 11.02
CA ARG A 94 15.34 8.43 10.60
C ARG A 94 15.58 8.42 9.09
N PHE A 95 14.55 8.69 8.28
CA PHE A 95 14.71 8.78 6.82
C PHE A 95 15.08 10.19 6.36
N SER A 96 14.70 11.22 7.10
CA SER A 96 14.99 12.63 6.78
C SER A 96 14.60 13.02 5.34
N LEU A 97 13.45 12.55 4.88
CA LEU A 97 12.99 12.75 3.50
C LEU A 97 12.18 14.05 3.35
N SER A 98 12.33 14.67 2.19
CA SER A 98 11.44 15.77 1.79
C SER A 98 10.11 15.22 1.26
N ALA A 99 9.10 16.09 1.18
CA ALA A 99 7.84 15.75 0.53
C ALA A 99 8.03 15.32 -0.93
N PHE A 100 9.01 15.92 -1.62
CA PHE A 100 9.38 15.55 -2.97
C PHE A 100 9.91 14.10 -3.04
N ASP A 101 10.80 13.72 -2.15
CA ASP A 101 11.38 12.36 -2.13
C ASP A 101 10.30 11.31 -1.87
N ILE A 102 9.35 11.60 -0.98
CA ILE A 102 8.24 10.71 -0.68
C ILE A 102 7.32 10.56 -1.90
N ALA A 103 6.98 11.68 -2.54
CA ALA A 103 6.17 11.66 -3.75
C ALA A 103 6.87 10.92 -4.90
N ALA A 104 8.17 11.14 -5.09
CA ALA A 104 8.97 10.44 -6.09
C ALA A 104 9.04 8.93 -5.83
N GLY A 105 9.11 8.52 -4.56
CA GLY A 105 9.02 7.11 -4.17
C GLY A 105 7.68 6.49 -4.54
N ALA A 106 6.58 7.17 -4.25
CA ALA A 106 5.24 6.73 -4.63
C ALA A 106 5.08 6.66 -6.17
N GLU A 107 5.57 7.68 -6.90
CA GLU A 107 5.57 7.69 -8.37
C GLU A 107 6.34 6.47 -8.93
N LYS A 108 7.49 6.14 -8.37
CA LYS A 108 8.27 4.98 -8.79
C LYS A 108 7.45 3.69 -8.68
N LEU A 109 6.72 3.50 -7.59
CA LEU A 109 5.85 2.34 -7.41
C LEU A 109 4.71 2.31 -8.45
N VAL A 110 4.09 3.45 -8.72
CA VAL A 110 3.06 3.56 -9.78
C VAL A 110 3.64 3.14 -11.13
N ARG A 111 4.83 3.61 -11.48
CA ARG A 111 5.51 3.24 -12.74
C ARG A 111 5.83 1.74 -12.81
N ILE A 112 6.22 1.12 -11.69
CA ILE A 112 6.44 -0.33 -11.62
C ILE A 112 5.15 -1.09 -11.93
N ILE A 113 4.02 -0.67 -11.37
CA ILE A 113 2.72 -1.29 -11.63
C ILE A 113 2.32 -1.12 -13.10
N GLN A 114 2.46 0.09 -13.64
CA GLN A 114 2.12 0.42 -15.03
C GLN A 114 3.01 -0.29 -16.07
N ALA A 115 4.23 -0.66 -15.68
CA ALA A 115 5.15 -1.42 -16.54
C ALA A 115 5.04 -2.95 -16.32
N SER A 116 4.17 -3.40 -15.41
CA SER A 116 4.00 -4.82 -15.11
C SER A 116 3.03 -5.49 -16.07
N GLU A 117 3.15 -6.80 -16.18
CA GLU A 117 2.17 -7.66 -16.86
C GLU A 117 1.21 -8.30 -15.84
N GLY A 118 0.91 -7.55 -14.78
CA GLY A 118 0.10 -8.02 -13.65
C GLY A 118 -1.40 -7.99 -13.89
N GLY A 119 -1.85 -7.37 -14.97
CA GLY A 119 -3.26 -7.25 -15.31
C GLY A 119 -3.79 -8.37 -16.21
N PRO A 120 -5.08 -8.31 -16.58
CA PRO A 120 -5.70 -9.29 -17.50
C PRO A 120 -4.99 -9.35 -18.85
N GLN A 121 -4.82 -10.54 -19.39
CA GLN A 121 -4.19 -10.78 -20.70
C GLN A 121 -2.74 -10.23 -20.81
N GLY A 122 -2.04 -10.14 -19.69
CA GLY A 122 -0.66 -9.62 -19.68
C GLY A 122 -0.56 -8.09 -19.81
N THR A 123 -1.67 -7.38 -19.65
CA THR A 123 -1.64 -5.91 -19.59
C THR A 123 -1.23 -5.42 -18.20
N ALA A 124 -1.02 -4.12 -18.03
CA ALA A 124 -0.84 -3.52 -16.72
C ALA A 124 -2.19 -3.35 -16.00
N PRO A 125 -2.24 -3.57 -14.67
CA PRO A 125 -3.43 -3.21 -13.90
C PRO A 125 -3.63 -1.68 -13.88
N ARG A 126 -4.88 -1.26 -13.68
CA ARG A 126 -5.16 0.15 -13.37
C ARG A 126 -4.58 0.51 -12.01
N VAL A 127 -4.13 1.74 -11.84
CA VAL A 127 -3.56 2.21 -10.55
C VAL A 127 -4.38 3.36 -10.01
N LEU A 128 -4.77 3.26 -8.75
CA LEU A 128 -5.28 4.36 -7.96
C LEU A 128 -4.25 4.67 -6.86
N LEU A 129 -3.61 5.83 -6.97
CA LEU A 129 -2.73 6.34 -5.91
C LEU A 129 -3.56 7.14 -4.91
N VAL A 130 -3.54 6.72 -3.66
CA VAL A 130 -4.22 7.39 -2.55
C VAL A 130 -3.18 8.09 -1.69
N CYS A 131 -3.31 9.41 -1.57
CA CYS A 131 -2.48 10.19 -0.67
C CYS A 131 -2.81 9.82 0.79
N PRO A 132 -1.81 9.57 1.64
CA PRO A 132 -2.05 9.38 3.06
C PRO A 132 -2.74 10.58 3.70
N ALA A 133 -3.46 10.32 4.80
CA ALA A 133 -4.07 11.38 5.59
C ALA A 133 -3.00 12.39 6.04
N ARG A 134 -3.38 13.67 6.09
CA ARG A 134 -2.48 14.72 6.57
C ARG A 134 -2.09 14.46 8.01
N VAL A 135 -0.80 14.40 8.27
CA VAL A 135 -0.24 14.25 9.61
C VAL A 135 0.02 15.63 10.20
N SER A 136 -0.39 15.86 11.44
CA SER A 136 -0.10 17.07 12.20
C SER A 136 0.46 16.69 13.56
N GLY A 137 1.47 17.43 14.05
CA GLY A 137 2.07 17.21 15.38
C GLY A 137 2.90 15.93 15.45
N ILE A 138 3.79 15.73 14.50
CA ILE A 138 4.78 14.63 14.56
C ILE A 138 5.75 14.94 15.70
N THR A 139 5.75 14.11 16.75
CA THR A 139 6.70 14.23 17.88
C THR A 139 7.87 13.30 17.70
N ASP A 140 7.71 12.02 17.97
CA ASP A 140 8.79 11.01 17.99
C ASP A 140 8.58 9.90 16.92
N PHE A 141 7.93 10.28 15.84
CA PHE A 141 7.63 9.37 14.75
C PHE A 141 8.81 9.15 13.78
#